data_6870be6e5cd53571ed672dcb3c55f88a
#
_entry.id   6870be6e5cd53571ed672dcb3c55f88a
#
_cell.length_a   1.000
_cell.length_b   1.000
_cell.length_c   1.000
_cell.angle_alpha   90.00
_cell.angle_beta   90.00
_cell.angle_gamma   90.00
#
_symmetry.space_group_name_H-M   'P 1'
#
loop_
_entity.id
_entity.type
_entity.pdbx_description
1 polymer ?
#
loop_
_entity_poly.entity_id
_entity_poly.type
_entity_poly.pdbx_seq_one_letter_code
_entity_poly.pdbx_strand_id
1 'polypeptide(L)'
;ENIEAFKENDSIGNPELYPYPGMKGTISPTTLRYMKNTFEMALMLDGAEVSKVVEVGGGYGGLCRVLSKVCEFDEYILIDLPEVSALQRKYLDQFPDLKDKVTCIPCTEYEEIKDIDLFISNYALSECDLPTQMAYYDKLITNSKFVYMIYNLVNFNENYYNDFIEKIKADYTFDVGRDYENTVILATKK
;
A
#
# COMPACT_ATOMS: atom_id res chain seq x y z
N GLU A 1 7.79 3.12 20.59
CA GLU A 1 8.88 2.23 21.05
C GLU A 1 9.64 1.52 19.91
N ASN A 2 9.18 1.53 18.67
CA ASN A 2 9.75 0.64 17.63
C ASN A 2 10.34 1.37 16.42
N ILE A 3 10.80 2.60 16.58
CA ILE A 3 11.34 3.38 15.45
C ILE A 3 12.57 2.67 14.80
N GLU A 4 13.36 1.97 15.60
CA GLU A 4 14.53 1.23 15.11
C GLU A 4 14.13 0.05 14.20
N ALA A 5 12.99 -0.60 14.47
CA ALA A 5 12.49 -1.67 13.61
C ALA A 5 12.07 -1.15 12.22
N PHE A 6 11.57 0.08 12.13
CA PHE A 6 11.24 0.69 10.83
C PHE A 6 12.49 1.09 10.05
N LYS A 7 13.57 1.48 10.73
CA LYS A 7 14.86 1.82 10.09
C LYS A 7 15.54 0.64 9.40
N GLU A 8 15.13 -0.59 9.73
CA GLU A 8 15.61 -1.77 8.98
C GLU A 8 15.29 -1.67 7.48
N ASN A 9 14.21 -0.94 7.12
CA ASN A 9 13.89 -0.66 5.73
C ASN A 9 15.01 0.12 5.01
N ASP A 10 15.77 0.94 5.72
CA ASP A 10 16.87 1.75 5.20
C ASP A 10 18.22 1.00 5.18
N SER A 11 18.27 -0.23 5.67
CA SER A 11 19.51 -1.03 5.71
C SER A 11 19.98 -1.49 4.33
N ILE A 12 19.10 -1.42 3.33
CA ILE A 12 19.33 -1.90 1.97
C ILE A 12 19.16 -0.74 0.99
N GLY A 13 19.98 -0.71 -0.06
CA GLY A 13 19.87 0.28 -1.12
C GLY A 13 20.59 1.60 -0.86
N ASN A 14 21.19 1.77 0.32
CA ASN A 14 21.95 2.96 0.71
C ASN A 14 21.18 4.28 0.46
N PRO A 15 19.95 4.44 1.03
CA PRO A 15 19.16 5.64 0.85
C PRO A 15 19.80 6.85 1.54
N GLU A 16 19.51 8.04 1.07
CA GLU A 16 19.88 9.27 1.80
C GLU A 16 19.08 9.38 3.08
N LEU A 17 19.77 9.59 4.20
CA LEU A 17 19.19 9.67 5.54
C LEU A 17 19.26 11.08 6.10
N TYR A 18 18.15 11.53 6.70
CA TYR A 18 18.01 12.87 7.28
C TYR A 18 17.59 12.82 8.75
N PRO A 19 18.03 13.79 9.58
CA PRO A 19 17.50 13.96 10.91
C PRO A 19 16.14 14.67 10.86
N TYR A 20 15.22 14.25 11.73
CA TYR A 20 13.91 14.89 11.88
C TYR A 20 13.68 15.35 13.30
N PRO A 21 13.00 16.49 13.53
CA PRO A 21 12.70 16.99 14.86
C PRO A 21 11.96 15.96 15.73
N GLY A 22 12.43 15.74 16.96
CA GLY A 22 11.83 14.78 17.88
C GLY A 22 12.18 13.30 17.62
N MET A 23 12.94 13.00 16.57
CA MET A 23 13.39 11.65 16.27
C MET A 23 14.87 11.45 16.65
N LYS A 24 15.19 10.32 17.26
CA LYS A 24 16.58 9.95 17.55
C LYS A 24 17.21 9.31 16.32
N GLY A 25 18.36 9.87 15.87
CA GLY A 25 19.10 9.39 14.70
C GLY A 25 18.53 9.92 13.37
N THR A 26 18.77 9.20 12.29
CA THR A 26 18.39 9.56 10.91
C THR A 26 17.53 8.49 10.28
N ILE A 27 16.72 8.86 9.30
CA ILE A 27 15.83 7.97 8.55
C ILE A 27 15.64 8.52 7.14
N SER A 28 15.35 7.66 6.15
CA SER A 28 15.01 8.14 4.82
C SER A 28 13.62 8.77 4.77
N PRO A 29 13.40 9.78 3.90
CA PRO A 29 12.06 10.35 3.67
C PRO A 29 11.04 9.29 3.25
N THR A 30 11.48 8.29 2.49
CA THR A 30 10.62 7.20 2.01
C THR A 30 10.14 6.32 3.17
N THR A 31 11.04 5.90 4.06
CA THR A 31 10.66 5.11 5.24
C THR A 31 9.76 5.91 6.18
N LEU A 32 10.03 7.20 6.36
CA LEU A 32 9.16 8.08 7.16
C LEU A 32 7.73 8.15 6.58
N ARG A 33 7.60 8.25 5.25
CA ARG A 33 6.30 8.20 4.56
C ARG A 33 5.61 6.85 4.77
N TYR A 34 6.33 5.73 4.66
CA TYR A 34 5.76 4.41 4.92
C TYR A 34 5.28 4.27 6.36
N MET A 35 6.01 4.80 7.33
CA MET A 35 5.56 4.85 8.73
C MET A 35 4.25 5.62 8.87
N LYS A 36 4.14 6.82 8.26
CA LYS A 36 2.90 7.60 8.26
C LYS A 36 1.75 6.77 7.71
N ASN A 37 1.90 6.18 6.51
CA ASN A 37 0.87 5.38 5.87
C ASN A 37 0.47 4.16 6.74
N THR A 38 1.45 3.50 7.35
CA THR A 38 1.22 2.38 8.27
C THR A 38 0.40 2.78 9.49
N PHE A 39 0.67 3.95 10.10
CA PHE A 39 -0.11 4.44 11.23
C PHE A 39 -1.53 4.86 10.83
N GLU A 40 -1.73 5.45 9.66
CA GLU A 40 -3.06 5.75 9.14
C GLU A 40 -3.88 4.46 8.92
N MET A 41 -3.27 3.42 8.34
CA MET A 41 -3.90 2.11 8.19
C MET A 41 -4.20 1.47 9.55
N ALA A 42 -3.30 1.52 10.51
CA ALA A 42 -3.53 0.98 11.85
C ALA A 42 -4.71 1.66 12.56
N LEU A 43 -4.85 2.98 12.40
CA LEU A 43 -6.01 3.73 12.92
C LEU A 43 -7.31 3.34 12.21
N MET A 44 -7.28 3.16 10.90
CA MET A 44 -8.45 2.71 10.12
C MET A 44 -8.90 1.30 10.53
N LEU A 45 -7.94 0.41 10.76
CA LEU A 45 -8.22 -0.98 11.12
C LEU A 45 -8.78 -1.11 12.54
N ASP A 46 -8.48 -0.18 13.45
CA ASP A 46 -9.02 -0.12 14.83
C ASP A 46 -8.96 -1.48 15.56
N GLY A 47 -7.85 -2.19 15.41
CA GLY A 47 -7.63 -3.51 16.01
C GLY A 47 -8.27 -4.69 15.26
N ALA A 48 -8.80 -4.49 14.07
CA ALA A 48 -9.27 -5.58 13.22
C ALA A 48 -8.12 -6.52 12.84
N GLU A 49 -8.40 -7.82 12.81
CA GLU A 49 -7.46 -8.81 12.32
C GLU A 49 -7.32 -8.72 10.80
N VAL A 50 -6.07 -8.76 10.33
CA VAL A 50 -5.72 -8.73 8.91
C VAL A 50 -4.87 -9.95 8.60
N SER A 51 -5.41 -10.88 7.83
CA SER A 51 -4.69 -12.08 7.41
C SER A 51 -4.13 -11.91 5.99
N LYS A 52 -4.92 -11.35 5.06
CA LYS A 52 -4.53 -11.17 3.66
C LYS A 52 -4.47 -9.69 3.25
N VAL A 53 -3.29 -9.27 2.80
CA VAL A 53 -3.04 -7.93 2.25
C VAL A 53 -2.75 -8.03 0.76
N VAL A 54 -3.32 -7.13 -0.04
CA VAL A 54 -2.98 -6.96 -1.46
C VAL A 54 -2.58 -5.52 -1.71
N GLU A 55 -1.39 -5.31 -2.25
CA GLU A 55 -0.87 -4.00 -2.62
C GLU A 55 -0.61 -3.91 -4.13
N VAL A 56 -1.18 -2.89 -4.78
CA VAL A 56 -0.93 -2.56 -6.19
C VAL A 56 0.00 -1.38 -6.28
N GLY A 57 1.15 -1.56 -6.96
CA GLY A 57 2.14 -0.51 -7.13
C GLY A 57 3.03 -0.31 -5.90
N GLY A 58 3.49 -1.39 -5.28
CA GLY A 58 4.27 -1.37 -4.04
C GLY A 58 5.72 -0.87 -4.18
N GLY A 59 6.14 -0.45 -5.37
CA GLY A 59 7.51 -0.05 -5.64
C GLY A 59 8.50 -1.16 -5.28
N TYR A 60 9.54 -0.88 -4.50
CA TYR A 60 10.50 -1.94 -4.12
C TYR A 60 10.01 -2.87 -2.97
N GLY A 61 8.81 -2.65 -2.43
CA GLY A 61 8.24 -3.46 -1.34
C GLY A 61 8.49 -2.91 0.06
N GLY A 62 8.96 -1.67 0.19
CA GLY A 62 9.32 -1.08 1.48
C GLY A 62 8.12 -0.87 2.41
N LEU A 63 6.92 -0.59 1.90
CA LEU A 63 5.72 -0.48 2.73
C LEU A 63 5.35 -1.82 3.35
N CYS A 64 5.41 -2.92 2.60
CA CYS A 64 5.22 -4.27 3.13
C CYS A 64 6.16 -4.53 4.32
N ARG A 65 7.45 -4.18 4.20
CA ARG A 65 8.43 -4.31 5.29
C ARG A 65 8.07 -3.47 6.50
N VAL A 66 7.67 -2.21 6.31
CA VAL A 66 7.31 -1.30 7.41
C VAL A 66 6.00 -1.74 8.08
N LEU A 67 4.98 -2.10 7.29
CA LEU A 67 3.69 -2.57 7.79
C LEU A 67 3.82 -3.84 8.63
N SER A 68 4.69 -4.77 8.25
CA SER A 68 4.94 -6.02 9.00
C SER A 68 5.45 -5.80 10.43
N LYS A 69 5.87 -4.59 10.80
CA LYS A 69 6.29 -4.25 12.16
C LYS A 69 5.14 -3.81 13.07
N VAL A 70 3.96 -3.60 12.51
CA VAL A 70 2.78 -3.07 13.23
C VAL A 70 1.57 -3.99 13.05
N CYS A 71 1.44 -4.60 11.88
CA CYS A 71 0.32 -5.46 11.50
C CYS A 71 0.84 -6.87 11.24
N GLU A 72 0.32 -7.86 11.95
CA GLU A 72 0.54 -9.28 11.63
C GLU A 72 -0.38 -9.65 10.47
N PHE A 73 0.20 -10.33 9.47
CA PHE A 73 -0.53 -10.91 8.34
C PHE A 73 0.06 -12.28 7.99
N ASP A 74 -0.78 -13.13 7.39
CA ASP A 74 -0.37 -14.45 6.91
C ASP A 74 0.10 -14.39 5.46
N GLU A 75 -0.53 -13.54 4.65
CA GLU A 75 -0.25 -13.39 3.23
C GLU A 75 -0.21 -11.91 2.81
N TYR A 76 0.84 -11.54 2.10
CA TYR A 76 0.98 -10.22 1.47
C TYR A 76 1.29 -10.39 -0.01
N ILE A 77 0.37 -9.91 -0.88
CA ILE A 77 0.49 -10.02 -2.32
C ILE A 77 0.80 -8.64 -2.89
N LEU A 78 1.94 -8.53 -3.56
CA LEU A 78 2.37 -7.35 -4.30
C LEU A 78 2.10 -7.54 -5.79
N ILE A 79 1.38 -6.61 -6.42
CA ILE A 79 1.09 -6.61 -7.85
C ILE A 79 1.71 -5.36 -8.46
N ASP A 80 2.64 -5.54 -9.40
CA ASP A 80 3.37 -4.44 -10.02
C ASP A 80 3.83 -4.82 -11.44
N LEU A 81 4.51 -3.91 -12.13
CA LEU A 81 5.18 -4.21 -13.40
C LEU A 81 6.17 -5.38 -13.24
N PRO A 82 6.39 -6.20 -14.27
CA PRO A 82 7.26 -7.38 -14.16
C PRO A 82 8.66 -7.09 -13.59
N GLU A 83 9.29 -6.00 -14.02
CA GLU A 83 10.61 -5.58 -13.56
C GLU A 83 10.59 -5.14 -12.09
N VAL A 84 9.49 -4.49 -11.68
CA VAL A 84 9.28 -4.04 -10.30
C VAL A 84 8.99 -5.23 -9.39
N SER A 85 8.18 -6.20 -9.83
CA SER A 85 7.95 -7.46 -9.11
C SER A 85 9.24 -8.24 -8.87
N ALA A 86 10.16 -8.25 -9.84
CA ALA A 86 11.49 -8.84 -9.66
C ALA A 86 12.34 -8.09 -8.62
N LEU A 87 12.27 -6.75 -8.60
CA LEU A 87 12.93 -5.93 -7.58
C LEU A 87 12.34 -6.17 -6.18
N GLN A 88 11.02 -6.22 -6.07
CA GLN A 88 10.30 -6.54 -4.82
C GLN A 88 10.78 -7.87 -4.24
N ARG A 89 10.83 -8.91 -5.06
CA ARG A 89 11.34 -10.23 -4.65
C ARG A 89 12.77 -10.13 -4.14
N LYS A 90 13.67 -9.50 -4.90
CA LYS A 90 15.08 -9.33 -4.53
C LYS A 90 15.26 -8.56 -3.21
N TYR A 91 14.40 -7.59 -2.94
CA TYR A 91 14.44 -6.81 -1.71
C TYR A 91 13.87 -7.61 -0.53
N LEU A 92 12.65 -8.15 -0.67
CA LEU A 92 11.92 -8.80 0.43
C LEU A 92 12.51 -10.14 0.82
N ASP A 93 13.15 -10.87 -0.08
CA ASP A 93 13.87 -12.13 0.23
C ASP A 93 15.04 -11.94 1.21
N GLN A 94 15.47 -10.70 1.45
CA GLN A 94 16.51 -10.40 2.45
C GLN A 94 15.97 -10.37 3.89
N PHE A 95 14.64 -10.43 4.06
CA PHE A 95 13.98 -10.45 5.35
C PHE A 95 13.35 -11.83 5.61
N PRO A 96 14.00 -12.69 6.42
CA PRO A 96 13.54 -14.07 6.64
C PRO A 96 12.13 -14.17 7.22
N ASP A 97 11.71 -13.18 8.01
CA ASP A 97 10.38 -13.08 8.60
C ASP A 97 9.25 -12.82 7.57
N LEU A 98 9.59 -12.42 6.35
CA LEU A 98 8.64 -12.16 5.27
C LEU A 98 8.66 -13.21 4.16
N LYS A 99 9.71 -14.04 4.09
CA LYS A 99 10.00 -14.89 2.94
C LYS A 99 8.83 -15.81 2.53
N ASP A 100 8.16 -16.39 3.50
CA ASP A 100 7.08 -17.35 3.26
C ASP A 100 5.68 -16.69 3.26
N LYS A 101 5.63 -15.37 3.53
CA LYS A 101 4.39 -14.61 3.62
C LYS A 101 4.14 -13.71 2.41
N VAL A 102 5.17 -13.43 1.60
CA VAL A 102 5.07 -12.43 0.53
C VAL A 102 5.14 -13.07 -0.85
N THR A 103 4.15 -12.73 -1.68
CA THR A 103 4.11 -13.11 -3.10
C THR A 103 4.16 -11.84 -3.95
N CYS A 104 5.06 -11.83 -4.95
CA CYS A 104 5.17 -10.73 -5.92
C CYS A 104 4.68 -11.23 -7.28
N ILE A 105 3.64 -10.61 -7.82
CA ILE A 105 2.95 -11.01 -9.05
C ILE A 105 3.09 -9.91 -10.10
N PRO A 106 3.56 -10.19 -11.31
CA PRO A 106 3.49 -9.25 -12.42
C PRO A 106 2.04 -8.84 -12.72
N CYS A 107 1.80 -7.56 -12.97
CA CYS A 107 0.45 -7.06 -13.27
C CYS A 107 -0.18 -7.65 -14.53
N THR A 108 0.60 -8.33 -15.35
CA THR A 108 0.12 -9.09 -16.52
C THR A 108 -0.36 -10.50 -16.18
N GLU A 109 -0.13 -10.97 -14.96
CA GLU A 109 -0.37 -12.37 -14.54
C GLU A 109 -1.35 -12.49 -13.37
N TYR A 110 -1.81 -11.35 -12.77
CA TYR A 110 -2.73 -11.42 -11.65
C TYR A 110 -4.13 -11.82 -12.09
N GLU A 111 -4.76 -12.61 -11.26
CA GLU A 111 -6.13 -13.06 -11.39
C GLU A 111 -7.03 -12.38 -10.35
N GLU A 112 -8.32 -12.70 -10.31
CA GLU A 112 -9.21 -12.31 -9.22
C GLU A 112 -8.70 -12.90 -7.89
N ILE A 113 -8.52 -12.04 -6.87
CA ILE A 113 -8.14 -12.46 -5.53
C ILE A 113 -9.33 -12.21 -4.60
N LYS A 114 -9.70 -13.22 -3.83
CA LYS A 114 -10.84 -13.17 -2.90
C LYS A 114 -10.39 -13.10 -1.45
N ASP A 115 -11.32 -12.73 -0.59
CA ASP A 115 -11.13 -12.69 0.86
C ASP A 115 -9.94 -11.80 1.26
N ILE A 116 -9.85 -10.62 0.65
CA ILE A 116 -8.82 -9.63 0.95
C ILE A 116 -9.26 -8.85 2.20
N ASP A 117 -8.43 -8.85 3.24
CA ASP A 117 -8.69 -8.02 4.41
C ASP A 117 -8.33 -6.56 4.14
N LEU A 118 -7.15 -6.31 3.59
CA LEU A 118 -6.67 -4.95 3.32
C LEU A 118 -6.15 -4.83 1.89
N PHE A 119 -6.75 -3.94 1.10
CA PHE A 119 -6.24 -3.50 -0.20
C PHE A 119 -5.48 -2.18 -0.05
N ILE A 120 -4.31 -2.09 -0.68
CA ILE A 120 -3.46 -0.91 -0.65
C ILE A 120 -3.08 -0.48 -2.07
N SER A 121 -3.15 0.82 -2.36
CA SER A 121 -2.50 1.39 -3.54
C SER A 121 -2.07 2.84 -3.29
N ASN A 122 -0.77 3.06 -3.22
CA ASN A 122 -0.21 4.39 -3.00
C ASN A 122 0.30 4.95 -4.32
N TYR A 123 -0.45 5.92 -4.87
CA TYR A 123 -0.20 6.64 -6.13
C TYR A 123 -0.43 5.81 -7.40
N ALA A 124 -0.05 4.53 -7.44
CA ALA A 124 0.01 3.73 -8.66
C ALA A 124 -1.35 3.63 -9.39
N LEU A 125 -2.43 3.32 -8.66
CA LEU A 125 -3.75 3.15 -9.27
C LEU A 125 -4.24 4.44 -9.95
N SER A 126 -3.96 5.59 -9.34
CA SER A 126 -4.35 6.91 -9.87
C SER A 126 -3.61 7.30 -11.16
N GLU A 127 -2.49 6.64 -11.46
CA GLU A 127 -1.69 6.87 -12.67
C GLU A 127 -2.12 5.98 -13.83
N CYS A 128 -2.99 5.00 -13.56
CA CYS A 128 -3.58 4.12 -14.57
C CYS A 128 -4.74 4.79 -15.32
N ASP A 129 -5.04 4.30 -16.51
CA ASP A 129 -6.27 4.66 -17.23
C ASP A 129 -7.51 4.08 -16.52
N LEU A 130 -8.69 4.64 -16.81
CA LEU A 130 -9.94 4.23 -16.18
C LEU A 130 -10.26 2.73 -16.39
N PRO A 131 -10.11 2.13 -17.58
CA PRO A 131 -10.31 0.69 -17.76
C PRO A 131 -9.44 -0.16 -16.82
N THR A 132 -8.17 0.21 -16.65
CA THR A 132 -7.26 -0.49 -15.73
C THR A 132 -7.68 -0.31 -14.27
N GLN A 133 -8.05 0.92 -13.86
CA GLN A 133 -8.58 1.17 -12.52
C GLN A 133 -9.83 0.32 -12.25
N MET A 134 -10.76 0.23 -13.21
CA MET A 134 -11.97 -0.59 -13.08
C MET A 134 -11.65 -2.08 -13.01
N ALA A 135 -10.67 -2.57 -13.75
CA ALA A 135 -10.25 -3.96 -13.67
C ALA A 135 -9.69 -4.33 -12.28
N TYR A 136 -8.90 -3.45 -11.67
CA TYR A 136 -8.45 -3.61 -10.28
C TYR A 136 -9.60 -3.49 -9.29
N TYR A 137 -10.54 -2.58 -9.53
CA TYR A 137 -11.75 -2.47 -8.72
C TYR A 137 -12.52 -3.80 -8.70
N ASP A 138 -12.88 -4.32 -9.87
CA ASP A 138 -13.72 -5.51 -10.01
C ASP A 138 -13.05 -6.77 -9.48
N LYS A 139 -11.72 -6.92 -9.67
CA LYS A 139 -10.99 -8.14 -9.30
C LYS A 139 -10.45 -8.16 -7.87
N LEU A 140 -10.16 -7.00 -7.30
CA LEU A 140 -9.48 -6.89 -6.01
C LEU A 140 -10.27 -6.06 -5.00
N ILE A 141 -10.62 -4.82 -5.35
CA ILE A 141 -11.22 -3.90 -4.38
C ILE A 141 -12.58 -4.43 -3.91
N THR A 142 -13.45 -4.89 -4.82
CA THR A 142 -14.75 -5.48 -4.46
C THR A 142 -14.67 -6.69 -3.53
N ASN A 143 -13.52 -7.33 -3.47
CA ASN A 143 -13.24 -8.48 -2.60
C ASN A 143 -12.53 -8.11 -1.29
N SER A 144 -12.36 -6.80 -1.01
CA SER A 144 -11.59 -6.29 0.13
C SER A 144 -12.51 -5.79 1.24
N LYS A 145 -12.13 -6.03 2.51
CA LYS A 145 -12.83 -5.48 3.68
C LYS A 145 -12.47 -4.02 3.92
N PHE A 146 -11.17 -3.73 3.87
CA PHE A 146 -10.61 -2.40 4.06
C PHE A 146 -9.84 -1.98 2.81
N VAL A 147 -9.89 -0.69 2.49
CA VAL A 147 -9.18 -0.10 1.35
C VAL A 147 -8.44 1.14 1.82
N TYR A 148 -7.13 1.16 1.61
CA TYR A 148 -6.27 2.31 1.83
C TYR A 148 -5.64 2.74 0.51
N MET A 149 -5.90 3.96 0.07
CA MET A 149 -5.32 4.48 -1.16
C MET A 149 -4.84 5.92 -1.00
N ILE A 150 -3.72 6.24 -1.62
CA ILE A 150 -3.30 7.62 -1.88
C ILE A 150 -3.49 7.86 -3.38
N TYR A 151 -4.46 8.70 -3.72
CA TYR A 151 -4.77 9.07 -5.08
C TYR A 151 -3.97 10.33 -5.46
N ASN A 152 -3.06 10.17 -6.42
CA ASN A 152 -2.20 11.23 -6.92
C ASN A 152 -2.97 12.18 -7.84
N LEU A 153 -2.79 13.47 -7.67
CA LEU A 153 -3.41 14.48 -8.51
C LEU A 153 -2.48 14.96 -9.67
N VAL A 154 -1.28 14.39 -9.78
CA VAL A 154 -0.39 14.61 -10.94
C VAL A 154 -1.00 13.90 -12.15
N ASN A 155 -1.19 14.61 -13.24
CA ASN A 155 -1.93 14.15 -14.43
C ASN A 155 -3.41 13.81 -14.14
N PHE A 156 -3.98 14.48 -13.16
CA PHE A 156 -5.34 14.25 -12.68
C PHE A 156 -6.38 14.37 -13.80
N ASN A 157 -7.17 13.32 -13.96
CA ASN A 157 -8.37 13.32 -14.76
C ASN A 157 -9.57 13.30 -13.82
N GLU A 158 -10.23 14.46 -13.68
CA GLU A 158 -11.35 14.62 -12.75
C GLU A 158 -12.51 13.66 -13.05
N ASN A 159 -12.77 13.35 -14.31
CA ASN A 159 -13.82 12.40 -14.68
C ASN A 159 -13.46 10.98 -14.21
N TYR A 160 -12.22 10.53 -14.41
CA TYR A 160 -11.76 9.22 -13.94
C TYR A 160 -11.83 9.10 -12.43
N TYR A 161 -11.40 10.14 -11.72
CA TYR A 161 -11.48 10.21 -10.27
C TYR A 161 -12.93 10.12 -9.80
N ASN A 162 -13.83 10.93 -10.37
CA ASN A 162 -15.23 10.95 -9.98
C ASN A 162 -15.91 9.60 -10.26
N ASP A 163 -15.72 9.02 -11.44
CA ASP A 163 -16.28 7.71 -11.80
C ASP A 163 -15.79 6.60 -10.85
N PHE A 164 -14.50 6.60 -10.52
CA PHE A 164 -13.91 5.64 -9.59
C PHE A 164 -14.43 5.83 -8.16
N ILE A 165 -14.50 7.07 -7.67
CA ILE A 165 -15.02 7.38 -6.32
C ILE A 165 -16.49 7.03 -6.19
N GLU A 166 -17.33 7.24 -7.20
CA GLU A 166 -18.74 6.84 -7.15
C GLU A 166 -18.89 5.31 -7.02
N LYS A 167 -18.00 4.55 -7.65
CA LYS A 167 -17.93 3.08 -7.44
C LYS A 167 -17.58 2.74 -6.01
N ILE A 168 -16.55 3.35 -5.43
CA ILE A 168 -16.16 3.12 -4.02
C ILE A 168 -17.33 3.47 -3.09
N LYS A 169 -18.01 4.59 -3.30
CA LYS A 169 -19.17 5.02 -2.50
C LYS A 169 -20.31 4.02 -2.51
N ALA A 170 -20.52 3.31 -3.61
CA ALA A 170 -21.58 2.32 -3.71
C ALA A 170 -21.38 1.17 -2.71
N ASP A 171 -20.17 0.67 -2.57
CA ASP A 171 -19.84 -0.54 -1.83
C ASP A 171 -19.23 -0.29 -0.45
N TYR A 172 -18.69 0.92 -0.22
CA TYR A 172 -17.92 1.25 0.98
C TYR A 172 -18.45 2.47 1.72
N THR A 173 -18.33 2.44 3.04
CA THR A 173 -18.26 3.65 3.86
C THR A 173 -16.84 4.16 3.77
N PHE A 174 -16.63 5.44 3.47
CA PHE A 174 -15.28 5.96 3.27
C PHE A 174 -15.10 7.33 3.86
N ASP A 175 -13.86 7.63 4.25
CA ASP A 175 -13.39 8.94 4.64
C ASP A 175 -12.33 9.41 3.65
N VAL A 176 -12.26 10.71 3.43
CA VAL A 176 -11.34 11.34 2.50
C VAL A 176 -10.50 12.37 3.24
N GLY A 177 -9.23 12.05 3.40
CA GLY A 177 -8.23 12.98 3.90
C GLY A 177 -7.46 13.67 2.77
N ARG A 178 -6.65 14.65 3.12
CA ARG A 178 -5.67 15.26 2.22
C ARG A 178 -4.26 15.09 2.76
N ASP A 179 -3.36 14.72 1.87
CA ASP A 179 -1.93 14.67 2.11
C ASP A 179 -1.23 15.56 1.07
N TYR A 180 -0.99 16.82 1.42
CA TYR A 180 -0.57 17.87 0.49
C TYR A 180 -1.54 18.01 -0.68
N GLU A 181 -1.09 17.70 -1.90
CA GLU A 181 -1.90 17.75 -3.12
C GLU A 181 -2.59 16.41 -3.43
N ASN A 182 -2.37 15.37 -2.62
CA ASN A 182 -2.96 14.04 -2.85
C ASN A 182 -4.22 13.84 -2.01
N THR A 183 -5.07 12.94 -2.47
CA THR A 183 -6.25 12.49 -1.74
C THR A 183 -5.96 11.15 -1.08
N VAL A 184 -6.15 11.06 0.24
CA VAL A 184 -6.09 9.79 0.98
C VAL A 184 -7.51 9.25 1.11
N ILE A 185 -7.73 8.02 0.68
CA ILE A 185 -9.01 7.32 0.73
C ILE A 185 -8.88 6.18 1.74
N LEU A 186 -9.70 6.24 2.77
CA LEU A 186 -9.87 5.22 3.80
C LEU A 186 -11.27 4.66 3.66
N ALA A 187 -11.42 3.39 3.29
CA ALA A 187 -12.73 2.83 3.04
C ALA A 187 -12.93 1.48 3.75
N THR A 188 -14.13 1.28 4.30
CA THR A 188 -14.55 0.04 4.96
C THR A 188 -15.80 -0.49 4.27
N LYS A 189 -15.81 -1.76 3.91
CA LYS A 189 -16.92 -2.41 3.23
C LYS A 189 -18.19 -2.31 4.08
N LYS A 190 -19.31 -1.98 3.43
CA LYS A 190 -20.64 -1.89 4.07
C LYS A 190 -21.17 -3.23 4.52
#